data_93b29c7e7c042b6bdc3bde2d29e09a0e
#
_entry.id   93b29c7e7c042b6bdc3bde2d29e09a0e
#
_cell.length_a   1.000
_cell.length_b   1.000
_cell.length_c   1.000
_cell.angle_alpha   90.00
_cell.angle_beta   90.00
_cell.angle_gamma   90.00
#
_symmetry.space_group_name_H-M   'P 1'
#
loop_
_entity.id
_entity.type
_entity.pdbx_description
1 polymer ?
#
loop_
_entity_poly.entity_id
_entity_poly.type
_entity_poly.pdbx_seq_one_letter_code
_entity_poly.pdbx_strand_id
1 'polypeptide(L)'
;MFLRLIVAITATAVSLPLAPRTLSSQAAPAAAAPAANPKDVASADGIIGALYDVISGPAGQKRDWARFRSLFVSGARLVPTGLGQDRKARIRAVTPDEYAANGPRMEEAGFFEREIGRTAETFGNITHAFSAYESKHAATDEKPFARGINSIQLFNDGTRWWVVTIFWDSEREGNPIPAKYLGKPGGSGE
;
A
#
# COMPACT_ATOMS: atom_id res chain seq x y z
N MET A 1 5.48 -17.82 -92.66
CA MET A 1 6.44 -18.29 -91.70
C MET A 1 6.65 -17.15 -90.70
N PHE A 2 5.84 -17.11 -89.62
CA PHE A 2 5.81 -15.97 -88.68
C PHE A 2 6.68 -16.32 -87.41
N LEU A 3 7.76 -15.56 -87.19
CA LEU A 3 8.64 -15.68 -86.06
C LEU A 3 8.04 -14.89 -84.90
N ARG A 4 7.66 -15.58 -83.80
CA ARG A 4 7.17 -14.95 -82.58
C ARG A 4 8.38 -14.67 -81.64
N LEU A 5 8.58 -13.37 -81.41
CA LEU A 5 9.56 -12.87 -80.44
C LEU A 5 8.94 -12.92 -79.00
N ILE A 6 9.52 -13.73 -78.11
CA ILE A 6 9.11 -13.79 -76.70
C ILE A 6 10.02 -12.85 -75.93
N VAL A 7 9.44 -11.76 -75.38
CA VAL A 7 10.14 -10.87 -74.47
C VAL A 7 9.94 -11.39 -73.04
N ALA A 8 10.98 -11.83 -72.40
CA ALA A 8 10.97 -12.22 -70.98
C ALA A 8 11.20 -10.98 -70.12
N ILE A 9 10.17 -10.63 -69.34
CA ILE A 9 10.25 -9.57 -68.33
C ILE A 9 10.73 -10.20 -67.00
N THR A 10 11.96 -9.92 -66.60
CA THR A 10 12.53 -10.31 -65.30
C THR A 10 12.10 -9.25 -64.25
N ALA A 11 11.22 -9.64 -63.37
CA ALA A 11 10.85 -8.82 -62.21
C ALA A 11 11.85 -8.98 -61.08
N THR A 12 12.63 -7.95 -60.81
CA THR A 12 13.55 -7.89 -59.68
C THR A 12 12.78 -7.51 -58.42
N ALA A 13 12.61 -8.44 -57.47
CA ALA A 13 12.01 -8.19 -56.18
C ALA A 13 13.03 -7.51 -55.26
N VAL A 14 12.81 -6.25 -54.93
CA VAL A 14 13.59 -5.51 -53.91
C VAL A 14 12.98 -5.83 -52.55
N SER A 15 13.63 -6.70 -51.79
CA SER A 15 13.27 -6.93 -50.37
C SER A 15 13.91 -5.85 -49.49
N LEU A 16 13.08 -4.95 -48.94
CA LEU A 16 13.51 -4.04 -47.86
C LEU A 16 13.59 -4.84 -46.55
N PRO A 17 14.66 -4.71 -45.77
CA PRO A 17 14.74 -5.31 -44.45
C PRO A 17 13.81 -4.56 -43.49
N LEU A 18 12.82 -5.28 -42.92
CA LEU A 18 11.98 -4.78 -41.84
C LEU A 18 12.82 -4.77 -40.56
N ALA A 19 13.33 -3.61 -40.13
CA ALA A 19 14.01 -3.48 -38.87
C ALA A 19 12.99 -3.65 -37.71
N PRO A 20 13.28 -4.45 -36.65
CA PRO A 20 12.40 -4.56 -35.52
C PRO A 20 12.33 -3.23 -34.78
N ARG A 21 11.15 -2.60 -34.77
CA ARG A 21 10.86 -1.45 -33.87
C ARG A 21 10.72 -2.01 -32.45
N THR A 22 11.76 -1.86 -31.64
CA THR A 22 11.64 -2.00 -30.20
C THR A 22 10.76 -0.86 -29.68
N LEU A 23 9.50 -1.15 -29.36
CA LEU A 23 8.66 -0.27 -28.59
C LEU A 23 9.24 -0.20 -27.17
N SER A 24 10.10 0.76 -26.92
CA SER A 24 10.50 1.13 -25.57
C SER A 24 9.27 1.73 -24.89
N SER A 25 8.57 0.92 -24.11
CA SER A 25 7.52 1.42 -23.21
C SER A 25 8.22 2.22 -22.11
N GLN A 26 8.41 3.51 -22.35
CA GLN A 26 8.85 4.44 -21.34
C GLN A 26 7.66 4.68 -20.42
N ALA A 27 7.63 3.98 -19.28
CA ALA A 27 6.66 4.25 -18.24
C ALA A 27 6.74 5.75 -17.89
N ALA A 28 5.60 6.43 -17.90
CA ALA A 28 5.53 7.83 -17.48
C ALA A 28 6.16 7.96 -16.08
N PRO A 29 6.93 9.03 -15.79
CA PRO A 29 7.48 9.25 -14.46
C PRO A 29 6.35 9.19 -13.44
N ALA A 30 6.46 8.30 -12.46
CA ALA A 30 5.51 8.28 -11.35
C ALA A 30 5.47 9.68 -10.73
N ALA A 31 4.28 10.25 -10.54
CA ALA A 31 4.12 11.54 -9.90
C ALA A 31 4.87 11.51 -8.55
N ALA A 32 5.69 12.53 -8.29
CA ALA A 32 6.43 12.63 -7.04
C ALA A 32 5.44 12.59 -5.86
N ALA A 33 5.72 11.76 -4.85
CA ALA A 33 4.91 11.72 -3.64
C ALA A 33 4.83 13.13 -3.02
N PRO A 34 3.68 13.53 -2.44
CA PRO A 34 3.56 14.80 -1.73
C PRO A 34 4.66 14.95 -0.66
N ALA A 35 5.12 16.18 -0.41
CA ALA A 35 6.09 16.43 0.65
C ALA A 35 5.51 15.99 2.00
N ALA A 36 6.25 15.15 2.72
CA ALA A 36 5.82 14.67 4.03
C ALA A 36 6.21 15.66 5.13
N ASN A 37 5.42 15.68 6.22
CA ASN A 37 5.84 16.36 7.44
C ASN A 37 7.09 15.64 8.00
N PRO A 38 8.22 16.34 8.22
CA PRO A 38 9.44 15.72 8.70
C PRO A 38 9.26 14.91 10.01
N LYS A 39 8.38 15.34 10.91
CA LYS A 39 8.08 14.62 12.15
C LYS A 39 7.43 13.26 11.92
N ASP A 40 6.61 13.14 10.88
CA ASP A 40 5.90 11.91 10.56
C ASP A 40 6.85 10.82 10.03
N VAL A 41 7.99 11.21 9.48
CA VAL A 41 8.86 10.30 8.71
C VAL A 41 10.30 10.21 9.24
N ALA A 42 10.58 10.85 10.39
CA ALA A 42 11.90 10.86 10.99
C ALA A 42 12.32 9.52 11.60
N SER A 43 11.35 8.68 11.98
CA SER A 43 11.62 7.38 12.62
C SER A 43 10.55 6.35 12.21
N ALA A 44 10.84 5.06 12.43
CA ALA A 44 9.86 3.99 12.26
C ALA A 44 8.63 4.19 13.16
N ASP A 45 8.83 4.64 14.40
CA ASP A 45 7.74 4.97 15.34
C ASP A 45 6.92 6.16 14.84
N GLY A 46 7.60 7.20 14.34
CA GLY A 46 6.94 8.39 13.79
C GLY A 46 6.02 8.04 12.64
N ILE A 47 6.50 7.26 11.67
CA ILE A 47 5.68 6.94 10.48
C ILE A 47 4.53 5.98 10.80
N ILE A 48 4.71 5.02 11.73
CA ILE A 48 3.62 4.16 12.20
C ILE A 48 2.57 4.98 12.96
N GLY A 49 3.00 5.87 13.85
CA GLY A 49 2.10 6.78 14.54
C GLY A 49 1.32 7.69 13.58
N ALA A 50 1.99 8.24 12.57
CA ALA A 50 1.36 9.07 11.53
C ALA A 50 0.32 8.30 10.70
N LEU A 51 0.56 6.99 10.41
CA LEU A 51 -0.42 6.14 9.73
C LEU A 51 -1.75 6.06 10.50
N TYR A 52 -1.68 5.79 11.81
CA TYR A 52 -2.87 5.70 12.66
C TYR A 52 -3.55 7.06 12.84
N ASP A 53 -2.76 8.12 13.04
CA ASP A 53 -3.28 9.47 13.26
C ASP A 53 -4.02 10.01 12.04
N VAL A 54 -3.43 9.89 10.84
CA VAL A 54 -3.97 10.52 9.63
C VAL A 54 -5.31 9.95 9.16
N ILE A 55 -5.60 8.68 9.48
CA ILE A 55 -6.88 8.03 9.14
C ILE A 55 -7.93 8.20 10.25
N SER A 56 -7.52 8.66 11.44
CA SER A 56 -8.38 8.79 12.62
C SER A 56 -9.06 10.16 12.69
N GLY A 57 -10.29 10.18 13.21
CA GLY A 57 -11.03 11.41 13.48
C GLY A 57 -12.54 11.17 13.62
N PRO A 58 -13.27 12.18 14.16
CA PRO A 58 -14.70 12.07 14.39
C PRO A 58 -15.51 12.02 13.10
N ALA A 59 -16.77 11.64 13.24
CA ALA A 59 -17.75 11.69 12.16
C ALA A 59 -17.88 13.12 11.60
N GLY A 60 -17.99 13.21 10.27
CA GLY A 60 -18.09 14.48 9.54
C GLY A 60 -16.74 15.18 9.29
N GLN A 61 -15.65 14.78 9.93
CA GLN A 61 -14.35 15.40 9.71
C GLN A 61 -13.64 14.80 8.51
N LYS A 62 -13.18 15.65 7.59
CA LYS A 62 -12.31 15.27 6.49
C LYS A 62 -10.93 14.85 6.99
N ARG A 63 -10.35 13.82 6.34
CA ARG A 63 -8.99 13.37 6.61
C ARG A 63 -8.00 14.08 5.69
N ASP A 64 -6.77 14.24 6.17
CA ASP A 64 -5.68 14.75 5.33
C ASP A 64 -5.12 13.66 4.43
N TRP A 65 -5.82 13.40 3.32
CA TRP A 65 -5.39 12.39 2.36
C TRP A 65 -4.10 12.75 1.61
N ALA A 66 -3.70 14.03 1.58
CA ALA A 66 -2.41 14.42 1.04
C ALA A 66 -1.28 13.98 1.98
N ARG A 67 -1.42 14.25 3.29
CA ARG A 67 -0.52 13.74 4.34
C ARG A 67 -0.46 12.21 4.33
N PHE A 68 -1.60 11.53 4.21
CA PHE A 68 -1.64 10.06 4.09
C PHE A 68 -0.77 9.57 2.94
N ARG A 69 -0.97 10.09 1.72
CA ARG A 69 -0.20 9.69 0.54
C ARG A 69 1.30 9.95 0.69
N SER A 70 1.67 11.00 1.39
CA SER A 70 3.07 11.36 1.60
C SER A 70 3.89 10.34 2.39
N LEU A 71 3.22 9.43 3.10
CA LEU A 71 3.88 8.39 3.90
C LEU A 71 4.38 7.20 3.04
N PHE A 72 3.87 7.04 1.82
CA PHE A 72 4.07 5.83 1.01
C PHE A 72 5.09 6.02 -0.11
N VAL A 73 5.89 4.98 -0.38
CA VAL A 73 6.68 4.93 -1.61
C VAL A 73 5.77 4.82 -2.84
N SER A 74 6.27 5.23 -3.99
CA SER A 74 5.62 4.92 -5.27
C SER A 74 5.47 3.40 -5.42
N GLY A 75 4.29 2.95 -5.83
CA GLY A 75 3.99 1.52 -5.98
C GLY A 75 3.60 0.78 -4.70
N ALA A 76 3.51 1.47 -3.55
CA ALA A 76 3.05 0.88 -2.29
C ALA A 76 1.68 0.19 -2.41
N ARG A 77 1.43 -0.78 -1.54
CA ARG A 77 0.15 -1.52 -1.50
C ARG A 77 -0.41 -1.59 -0.09
N LEU A 78 -1.72 -1.44 0.00
CA LEU A 78 -2.51 -1.75 1.18
C LEU A 78 -3.31 -3.01 0.86
N VAL A 79 -3.20 -4.02 1.72
CA VAL A 79 -3.64 -5.38 1.41
C VAL A 79 -4.55 -5.90 2.53
N PRO A 80 -5.85 -5.50 2.54
CA PRO A 80 -6.83 -6.09 3.44
C PRO A 80 -7.03 -7.58 3.15
N THR A 81 -7.14 -8.37 4.22
CA THR A 81 -7.62 -9.74 4.17
C THR A 81 -8.83 -9.93 5.05
N GLY A 82 -9.46 -11.08 4.94
CA GLY A 82 -10.61 -11.45 5.75
C GLY A 82 -11.31 -12.68 5.21
N LEU A 83 -12.46 -13.01 5.81
CA LEU A 83 -13.30 -14.09 5.33
C LEU A 83 -14.50 -13.53 4.57
N GLY A 84 -14.80 -14.12 3.42
CA GLY A 84 -16.07 -13.90 2.73
C GLY A 84 -17.25 -14.54 3.48
N GLN A 85 -18.47 -14.28 3.02
CA GLN A 85 -19.69 -14.90 3.58
C GLN A 85 -19.65 -16.43 3.52
N ASP A 86 -18.95 -16.98 2.53
CA ASP A 86 -18.68 -18.41 2.36
C ASP A 86 -17.55 -18.94 3.28
N ARG A 87 -17.06 -18.12 4.22
CA ARG A 87 -15.93 -18.36 5.12
C ARG A 87 -14.60 -18.66 4.41
N LYS A 88 -14.50 -18.44 3.13
CA LYS A 88 -13.23 -18.55 2.40
C LYS A 88 -12.41 -17.29 2.57
N ALA A 89 -11.09 -17.46 2.72
CA ALA A 89 -10.16 -16.34 2.80
C ALA A 89 -10.22 -15.49 1.53
N ARG A 90 -10.21 -14.17 1.72
CA ARG A 90 -10.20 -13.16 0.66
C ARG A 90 -8.99 -12.26 0.87
N ILE A 91 -8.45 -11.79 -0.24
CA ILE A 91 -7.38 -10.82 -0.28
C ILE A 91 -7.68 -9.79 -1.38
N ARG A 92 -7.35 -8.54 -1.13
CA ARG A 92 -7.43 -7.46 -2.11
C ARG A 92 -6.20 -6.58 -1.93
N ALA A 93 -5.51 -6.24 -3.03
CA ALA A 93 -4.44 -5.25 -3.01
C ALA A 93 -4.96 -3.95 -3.61
N VAL A 94 -4.77 -2.84 -2.91
CA VAL A 94 -5.13 -1.49 -3.37
C VAL A 94 -3.94 -0.55 -3.23
N THR A 95 -3.92 0.51 -4.03
CA THR A 95 -2.96 1.61 -3.89
C THR A 95 -3.38 2.54 -2.75
N PRO A 96 -2.48 3.42 -2.24
CA PRO A 96 -2.86 4.48 -1.31
C PRO A 96 -3.98 5.39 -1.85
N ASP A 97 -4.01 5.65 -3.16
CA ASP A 97 -5.07 6.46 -3.79
C ASP A 97 -6.42 5.76 -3.77
N GLU A 98 -6.46 4.47 -4.10
CA GLU A 98 -7.69 3.66 -4.04
C GLU A 98 -8.19 3.51 -2.59
N TYR A 99 -7.29 3.42 -1.61
CA TYR A 99 -7.66 3.41 -0.20
C TYR A 99 -8.28 4.75 0.21
N ALA A 100 -7.64 5.87 -0.12
CA ALA A 100 -8.13 7.21 0.16
C ALA A 100 -9.47 7.51 -0.52
N ALA A 101 -9.73 6.94 -1.71
CA ALA A 101 -11.01 7.08 -2.41
C ALA A 101 -12.20 6.47 -1.63
N ASN A 102 -11.93 5.52 -0.71
CA ASN A 102 -12.95 4.97 0.20
C ASN A 102 -13.07 5.77 1.52
N GLY A 103 -12.24 6.79 1.70
CA GLY A 103 -12.20 7.66 2.87
C GLY A 103 -13.55 8.25 3.29
N PRO A 104 -14.44 8.69 2.37
CA PRO A 104 -15.73 9.25 2.73
C PRO A 104 -16.58 8.38 3.66
N ARG A 105 -16.49 7.07 3.58
CA ARG A 105 -17.22 6.15 4.49
C ARG A 105 -16.70 6.22 5.92
N MET A 106 -15.37 6.31 6.09
CA MET A 106 -14.76 6.47 7.41
C MET A 106 -15.03 7.86 7.98
N GLU A 107 -15.03 8.89 7.12
CA GLU A 107 -15.33 10.26 7.48
C GLU A 107 -16.77 10.41 7.95
N GLU A 108 -17.74 9.75 7.28
CA GLU A 108 -19.16 9.77 7.65
C GLU A 108 -19.42 9.06 8.99
N ALA A 109 -18.86 7.88 9.18
CA ALA A 109 -19.10 7.05 10.36
C ALA A 109 -18.30 7.48 11.60
N GLY A 110 -17.21 8.22 11.41
CA GLY A 110 -16.15 8.34 12.40
C GLY A 110 -15.27 7.09 12.43
N PHE A 111 -13.99 7.30 12.57
CA PHE A 111 -13.02 6.21 12.60
C PHE A 111 -11.80 6.61 13.42
N PHE A 112 -11.53 5.88 14.47
CA PHE A 112 -10.36 6.06 15.33
C PHE A 112 -9.64 4.72 15.41
N GLU A 113 -8.43 4.68 14.90
CA GLU A 113 -7.58 3.50 15.01
C GLU A 113 -6.32 3.85 15.78
N ARG A 114 -5.92 2.97 16.70
CA ARG A 114 -4.69 3.12 17.45
C ARG A 114 -3.94 1.81 17.56
N GLU A 115 -2.64 1.91 17.69
CA GLU A 115 -1.79 0.79 18.05
C GLU A 115 -2.01 0.41 19.52
N ILE A 116 -2.12 -0.90 19.78
CA ILE A 116 -2.26 -1.46 21.14
C ILE A 116 -1.10 -2.37 21.53
N GLY A 117 -0.16 -2.57 20.61
CA GLY A 117 1.08 -3.31 20.84
C GLY A 117 1.80 -3.54 19.52
N ARG A 118 3.11 -3.81 19.59
CA ARG A 118 3.93 -4.02 18.40
C ARG A 118 5.13 -4.91 18.70
N THR A 119 5.49 -5.76 17.73
CA THR A 119 6.80 -6.37 17.58
C THR A 119 7.39 -5.90 16.28
N ALA A 120 8.65 -5.49 16.27
CA ALA A 120 9.32 -5.02 15.06
C ALA A 120 10.73 -5.63 14.95
N GLU A 121 11.14 -5.92 13.72
CA GLU A 121 12.46 -6.42 13.37
C GLU A 121 13.06 -5.51 12.29
N THR A 122 14.33 -5.13 12.49
CA THR A 122 15.04 -4.23 11.58
C THR A 122 16.32 -4.88 11.07
N PHE A 123 16.55 -4.78 9.77
CA PHE A 123 17.81 -5.13 9.16
C PHE A 123 18.22 -4.08 8.14
N GLY A 124 19.29 -3.36 8.39
CA GLY A 124 19.75 -2.26 7.52
C GLY A 124 18.63 -1.23 7.28
N ASN A 125 18.21 -1.08 6.06
CA ASN A 125 17.23 -0.08 5.62
C ASN A 125 15.77 -0.55 5.68
N ILE A 126 15.52 -1.79 6.12
CA ILE A 126 14.17 -2.36 6.16
C ILE A 126 13.72 -2.64 7.59
N THR A 127 12.46 -2.38 7.87
CA THR A 127 11.80 -2.75 9.12
C THR A 127 10.48 -3.44 8.81
N HIS A 128 10.25 -4.59 9.46
CA HIS A 128 8.96 -5.25 9.51
C HIS A 128 8.34 -5.03 10.89
N ALA A 129 7.15 -4.47 10.93
CA ALA A 129 6.40 -4.26 12.17
C ALA A 129 5.09 -5.05 12.13
N PHE A 130 4.87 -5.89 13.14
CA PHE A 130 3.59 -6.51 13.45
C PHE A 130 2.91 -5.65 14.51
N SER A 131 2.04 -4.75 14.08
CA SER A 131 1.38 -3.74 14.88
C SER A 131 -0.06 -4.18 15.15
N ALA A 132 -0.36 -4.55 16.39
CA ALA A 132 -1.72 -4.84 16.82
C ALA A 132 -2.51 -3.54 16.97
N TYR A 133 -3.73 -3.51 16.46
CA TYR A 133 -4.58 -2.33 16.46
C TYR A 133 -5.96 -2.59 17.06
N GLU A 134 -6.62 -1.51 17.46
CA GLU A 134 -8.06 -1.47 17.70
C GLU A 134 -8.69 -0.28 17.00
N SER A 135 -9.93 -0.45 16.51
CA SER A 135 -10.68 0.59 15.79
C SER A 135 -12.01 0.85 16.47
N LYS A 136 -12.39 2.14 16.59
CA LYS A 136 -13.62 2.64 17.20
C LYS A 136 -14.28 3.67 16.29
N HIS A 137 -15.60 3.89 16.42
CA HIS A 137 -16.27 4.96 15.71
C HIS A 137 -16.10 6.32 16.41
N ALA A 138 -16.08 6.33 17.73
CA ALA A 138 -15.74 7.50 18.53
C ALA A 138 -14.61 7.17 19.49
N ALA A 139 -13.76 8.15 19.80
CA ALA A 139 -12.65 7.98 20.75
C ALA A 139 -13.13 7.56 22.15
N THR A 140 -14.36 7.91 22.49
CA THR A 140 -15.02 7.61 23.78
C THR A 140 -15.71 6.26 23.83
N ASP A 141 -15.78 5.52 22.72
CA ASP A 141 -16.42 4.20 22.73
C ASP A 141 -15.69 3.28 23.71
N GLU A 142 -16.45 2.57 24.55
CA GLU A 142 -15.87 1.62 25.52
C GLU A 142 -15.22 0.44 24.83
N LYS A 143 -15.83 -0.06 23.75
CA LYS A 143 -15.39 -1.24 23.03
C LYS A 143 -15.04 -0.90 21.58
N PRO A 144 -13.93 -1.46 21.06
CA PRO A 144 -13.65 -1.37 19.64
C PRO A 144 -14.64 -2.21 18.82
N PHE A 145 -14.97 -1.76 17.62
CA PHE A 145 -15.74 -2.54 16.66
C PHE A 145 -14.85 -3.52 15.87
N ALA A 146 -13.54 -3.26 15.80
CA ALA A 146 -12.56 -4.15 15.18
C ALA A 146 -11.23 -4.12 15.95
N ARG A 147 -10.53 -5.23 15.91
CA ARG A 147 -9.13 -5.39 16.32
C ARG A 147 -8.43 -6.28 15.31
N GLY A 148 -7.13 -6.19 15.22
CA GLY A 148 -6.35 -7.02 14.31
C GLY A 148 -4.88 -6.74 14.37
N ILE A 149 -4.16 -7.20 13.35
CA ILE A 149 -2.73 -6.94 13.18
C ILE A 149 -2.50 -6.35 11.80
N ASN A 150 -1.78 -5.22 11.77
CA ASN A 150 -1.16 -4.64 10.60
C ASN A 150 0.28 -5.15 10.48
N SER A 151 0.58 -5.92 9.44
CA SER A 151 1.95 -6.24 9.02
C SER A 151 2.44 -5.10 8.14
N ILE A 152 3.34 -4.27 8.68
CA ILE A 152 3.80 -3.05 8.04
C ILE A 152 5.24 -3.26 7.57
N GLN A 153 5.51 -3.05 6.29
CA GLN A 153 6.86 -3.05 5.74
C GLN A 153 7.31 -1.60 5.56
N LEU A 154 8.43 -1.25 6.20
CA LEU A 154 9.02 0.08 6.14
C LEU A 154 10.38 0.05 5.46
N PHE A 155 10.72 1.16 4.80
CA PHE A 155 12.01 1.40 4.17
C PHE A 155 12.56 2.75 4.61
N ASN A 156 13.85 2.78 4.98
CA ASN A 156 14.60 4.01 5.25
C ASN A 156 15.54 4.28 4.07
N ASP A 157 15.35 5.40 3.39
CA ASP A 157 16.19 5.79 2.24
C ASP A 157 17.47 6.54 2.64
N GLY A 158 17.75 6.65 3.95
CA GLY A 158 18.85 7.41 4.53
C GLY A 158 18.48 8.86 4.89
N THR A 159 17.33 9.35 4.42
CA THR A 159 16.80 10.69 4.72
C THR A 159 15.48 10.64 5.47
N ARG A 160 14.65 9.63 5.20
CA ARG A 160 13.34 9.45 5.83
C ARG A 160 12.86 8.00 5.77
N TRP A 161 11.83 7.71 6.54
CA TRP A 161 11.09 6.46 6.48
C TRP A 161 9.93 6.54 5.49
N TRP A 162 9.62 5.38 4.89
CA TRP A 162 8.57 5.16 3.92
C TRP A 162 7.78 3.90 4.24
N VAL A 163 6.49 3.92 3.99
CA VAL A 163 5.66 2.71 3.99
C VAL A 163 5.70 2.06 2.61
N VAL A 164 6.07 0.79 2.57
CA VAL A 164 6.11 -0.03 1.35
C VAL A 164 4.81 -0.83 1.20
N THR A 165 4.39 -1.46 2.28
CA THR A 165 3.16 -2.28 2.29
C THR A 165 2.55 -2.28 3.68
N ILE A 166 1.22 -2.27 3.73
CA ILE A 166 0.44 -2.60 4.92
C ILE A 166 -0.46 -3.78 4.55
N PHE A 167 -0.29 -4.88 5.25
CA PHE A 167 -1.04 -6.12 5.04
C PHE A 167 -1.69 -6.51 6.36
N TRP A 168 -3.03 -6.67 6.41
CA TRP A 168 -3.70 -6.87 7.69
C TRP A 168 -4.80 -7.91 7.65
N ASP A 169 -5.02 -8.51 8.82
CA ASP A 169 -6.18 -9.37 9.10
C ASP A 169 -6.80 -8.98 10.45
N SER A 170 -8.09 -9.19 10.57
CA SER A 170 -8.84 -8.85 11.77
C SER A 170 -8.92 -10.03 12.74
N GLU A 171 -8.94 -9.71 14.04
CA GLU A 171 -9.28 -10.63 15.09
C GLU A 171 -10.71 -11.13 14.93
N ARG A 172 -10.93 -12.42 15.16
CA ARG A 172 -12.24 -13.09 15.07
C ARG A 172 -12.23 -14.39 15.85
N GLU A 173 -13.37 -15.03 15.96
CA GLU A 173 -13.45 -16.39 16.51
C GLU A 173 -12.48 -17.33 15.79
N GLY A 174 -11.68 -18.05 16.56
CA GLY A 174 -10.63 -18.93 16.05
C GLY A 174 -9.36 -18.23 15.56
N ASN A 175 -9.28 -16.88 15.62
CA ASN A 175 -8.12 -16.09 15.26
C ASN A 175 -7.91 -14.92 16.24
N PRO A 176 -7.64 -15.19 17.54
CA PRO A 176 -7.36 -14.12 18.49
C PRO A 176 -5.98 -13.52 18.27
N ILE A 177 -5.78 -12.25 18.65
CA ILE A 177 -4.46 -11.64 18.65
C ILE A 177 -3.59 -12.34 19.68
N PRO A 178 -2.43 -12.93 19.30
CA PRO A 178 -1.52 -13.55 20.27
C PRO A 178 -0.99 -12.55 21.28
N ALA A 179 -0.90 -12.95 22.55
CA ALA A 179 -0.49 -12.08 23.66
C ALA A 179 0.86 -11.38 23.43
N LYS A 180 1.78 -12.03 22.72
CA LYS A 180 3.10 -11.45 22.39
C LYS A 180 3.04 -10.17 21.57
N TYR A 181 1.92 -9.90 20.88
CA TYR A 181 1.70 -8.68 20.09
C TYR A 181 0.90 -7.60 20.82
N LEU A 182 0.48 -7.87 22.07
CA LEU A 182 -0.25 -6.92 22.93
C LEU A 182 0.65 -6.20 23.95
N GLY A 183 1.97 -6.24 23.71
CA GLY A 183 2.97 -5.52 24.52
C GLY A 183 2.97 -4.01 24.26
N LYS A 184 3.83 -3.28 25.00
CA LYS A 184 3.89 -1.81 24.87
C LYS A 184 4.11 -1.38 23.41
N PRO A 185 3.38 -0.38 22.90
CA PRO A 185 3.69 0.27 21.64
C PRO A 185 5.14 0.77 21.65
N GLY A 186 5.92 0.49 20.60
CA GLY A 186 7.30 0.96 20.48
C GLY A 186 8.36 0.10 21.16
N GLY A 187 8.04 -1.08 21.69
CA GLY A 187 9.02 -2.04 22.18
C GLY A 187 9.79 -2.68 21.03
N SER A 188 11.04 -2.23 20.75
CA SER A 188 12.01 -3.03 20.02
C SER A 188 12.26 -4.30 20.84
N GLY A 189 11.99 -5.47 20.25
CA GLY A 189 12.43 -6.73 20.83
C GLY A 189 13.97 -6.73 20.93
N GLU A 190 14.49 -6.92 22.13
CA GLU A 190 15.88 -7.31 22.37
C GLU A 190 16.11 -8.73 21.86
#